data_47777ba662611274a0ecd8becf5476c6
#
_entry.id   47777ba662611274a0ecd8becf5476c6
#
_cell.length_a   1.000
_cell.length_b   1.000
_cell.length_c   1.000
_cell.angle_alpha   90.00
_cell.angle_beta   90.00
_cell.angle_gamma   90.00
#
_symmetry.space_group_name_H-M   'P 1'
#
loop_
_entity.id
_entity.type
_entity.pdbx_description
1 polymer ?
#
loop_
_entity_poly.entity_id
_entity_poly.type
_entity_poly.pdbx_seq_one_letter_code
_entity_poly.pdbx_strand_id
1 'polypeptide(L)'
;RSPWMDAVMATLISDLKVRGMLDDTLVIWMGEFGRTPGDGNGHFSKAWSTMWAGGGLKTGQVIGKTSDGKNPGSAVAERPVTSPDFLATLCLALGMDIHKEFMAPGNRPMPMVDKVAKPITEMLG
;
A
#
# COMPACT_ATOMS: atom_id res chain seq x y z
N ARG A 1 20.06 0.51 -2.46
CA ARG A 1 19.73 -0.90 -2.20
C ARG A 1 19.87 -1.15 -0.71
N SER A 2 18.89 -1.76 -0.08
CA SER A 2 18.93 -2.11 1.34
C SER A 2 18.91 -3.64 1.50
N PRO A 3 20.05 -4.33 1.37
CA PRO A 3 20.11 -5.80 1.46
C PRO A 3 19.62 -6.32 2.82
N TRP A 4 19.77 -5.53 3.86
CA TRP A 4 19.27 -5.87 5.20
C TRP A 4 17.74 -5.96 5.26
N MET A 5 17.05 -5.05 4.58
CA MET A 5 15.60 -5.03 4.55
C MET A 5 15.03 -6.24 3.80
N ASP A 6 15.63 -6.60 2.69
CA ASP A 6 15.25 -7.76 1.89
C ASP A 6 15.31 -9.05 2.73
N ALA A 7 16.44 -9.29 3.41
CA ALA A 7 16.61 -10.45 4.26
C ALA A 7 15.60 -10.51 5.42
N VAL A 8 15.33 -9.37 6.08
CA VAL A 8 14.39 -9.30 7.21
C VAL A 8 12.97 -9.60 6.74
N MET A 9 12.53 -9.00 5.63
CA MET A 9 11.19 -9.21 5.08
C MET A 9 11.01 -10.63 4.56
N ALA A 10 12.00 -11.18 3.88
CA ALA A 10 11.97 -12.56 3.41
C ALA A 10 11.87 -13.56 4.57
N THR A 11 12.63 -13.33 5.64
CA THR A 11 12.60 -14.16 6.85
C THR A 11 11.22 -14.09 7.54
N LEU A 12 10.68 -12.89 7.72
CA LEU A 12 9.37 -12.70 8.34
C LEU A 12 8.26 -13.43 7.56
N ILE A 13 8.21 -13.21 6.24
CA ILE A 13 7.18 -13.83 5.38
C ILE A 13 7.34 -15.35 5.37
N SER A 14 8.58 -15.85 5.32
CA SER A 14 8.85 -17.30 5.34
C SER A 14 8.46 -17.92 6.68
N ASP A 15 8.74 -17.29 7.80
CA ASP A 15 8.37 -17.77 9.14
C ASP A 15 6.84 -17.81 9.31
N LEU A 16 6.14 -16.75 8.92
CA LEU A 16 4.68 -16.71 8.94
C LEU A 16 4.08 -17.83 8.06
N LYS A 17 4.66 -18.06 6.89
CA LYS A 17 4.22 -19.14 5.98
C LYS A 17 4.42 -20.53 6.59
N VAL A 18 5.59 -20.79 7.16
CA VAL A 18 5.90 -22.09 7.79
C VAL A 18 4.99 -22.37 8.98
N ARG A 19 4.62 -21.33 9.72
CA ARG A 19 3.68 -21.43 10.86
C ARG A 19 2.21 -21.49 10.44
N GLY A 20 1.89 -21.38 9.16
CA GLY A 20 0.50 -21.34 8.67
C GLY A 20 -0.25 -20.06 9.05
N MET A 21 0.46 -18.97 9.36
CA MET A 21 -0.11 -17.70 9.81
C MET A 21 -0.20 -16.65 8.71
N LEU A 22 0.43 -16.89 7.56
CA LEU A 22 0.54 -15.87 6.51
C LEU A 22 -0.81 -15.49 5.91
N ASP A 23 -1.73 -16.43 5.79
CA ASP A 23 -3.06 -16.17 5.22
C ASP A 23 -3.94 -15.29 6.12
N ASP A 24 -3.69 -15.33 7.43
CA ASP A 24 -4.40 -14.53 8.43
C ASP A 24 -3.61 -13.28 8.87
N THR A 25 -2.44 -13.05 8.28
CA THR A 25 -1.57 -11.93 8.64
C THR A 25 -1.25 -11.08 7.43
N LEU A 26 -1.75 -9.85 7.42
CA LEU A 26 -1.41 -8.87 6.39
C LEU A 26 -0.10 -8.18 6.75
N VAL A 27 0.91 -8.35 5.92
CA VAL A 27 2.22 -7.69 6.06
C VAL A 27 2.33 -6.57 5.05
N ILE A 28 2.53 -5.35 5.51
CA ILE A 28 2.72 -4.17 4.67
C ILE A 28 4.04 -3.50 5.02
N TRP A 29 4.89 -3.34 4.02
CA TRP A 29 6.09 -2.50 4.12
C TRP A 29 5.89 -1.25 3.28
N MET A 30 6.09 -0.09 3.89
CA MET A 30 5.91 1.20 3.22
C MET A 30 6.72 2.30 3.88
N GLY A 31 7.02 3.35 3.15
CA GLY A 31 7.42 4.65 3.69
C GLY A 31 6.25 5.64 3.58
N GLU A 32 6.35 6.76 4.27
CA GLU A 32 5.34 7.84 4.24
C GLU A 32 5.38 8.66 2.94
N PHE A 33 6.49 8.64 2.23
CA PHE A 33 6.70 9.28 0.93
C PHE A 33 7.76 8.54 0.10
N GLY A 34 7.87 8.88 -1.17
CA GLY A 34 8.94 8.41 -2.04
C GLY A 34 10.26 9.16 -1.85
N ARG A 35 11.25 8.77 -2.62
CA ARG A 35 12.57 9.41 -2.64
C ARG A 35 12.81 10.06 -4.00
N THR A 36 13.56 11.17 -4.00
CA THR A 36 13.91 11.88 -5.23
C THR A 36 14.60 10.97 -6.23
N PRO A 37 14.24 11.05 -7.52
CA PRO A 37 14.98 10.38 -8.58
C PRO A 37 16.45 10.82 -8.59
N GLY A 38 17.35 9.88 -8.84
CA GLY A 38 18.80 10.11 -8.90
C GLY A 38 19.52 9.75 -7.61
N ASP A 39 19.67 10.68 -6.68
CA ASP A 39 20.41 10.47 -5.43
C ASP A 39 19.59 9.75 -4.32
N GLY A 40 18.28 9.82 -4.39
CA GLY A 40 17.38 9.22 -3.41
C GLY A 40 17.38 9.88 -2.04
N ASN A 41 18.00 11.04 -1.88
CA ASN A 41 18.17 11.69 -0.57
C ASN A 41 16.98 12.57 -0.18
N GLY A 42 16.32 13.17 -1.16
CA GLY A 42 15.19 14.09 -0.91
C GLY A 42 13.86 13.37 -0.71
N HIS A 43 12.92 14.07 -0.08
CA HIS A 43 11.52 13.65 0.01
C HIS A 43 10.82 13.88 -1.32
N PHE A 44 10.06 12.89 -1.78
CA PHE A 44 9.35 12.97 -3.05
C PHE A 44 7.88 12.61 -2.87
N SER A 45 7.03 13.63 -2.81
CA SER A 45 5.60 13.49 -2.55
C SER A 45 4.77 12.97 -3.72
N LYS A 46 5.36 12.92 -4.94
CA LYS A 46 4.61 12.58 -6.17
C LYS A 46 4.53 11.10 -6.45
N ALA A 47 5.33 10.28 -5.80
CA ALA A 47 5.29 8.83 -5.92
C ALA A 47 5.92 8.16 -4.70
N TRP A 48 5.35 7.04 -4.29
CA TRP A 48 5.96 6.16 -3.31
C TRP A 48 5.62 4.71 -3.65
N SER A 49 6.30 3.76 -3.04
CA SER A 49 6.09 2.33 -3.28
C SER A 49 5.77 1.62 -1.98
N THR A 50 4.91 0.62 -2.06
CA THR A 50 4.56 -0.25 -0.94
C THR A 50 4.71 -1.70 -1.36
N MET A 51 4.98 -2.59 -0.40
CA MET A 51 4.97 -4.03 -0.61
C MET A 51 3.94 -4.65 0.33
N TRP A 52 3.18 -5.60 -0.19
CA TRP A 52 2.11 -6.28 0.52
C TRP A 52 2.29 -7.80 0.42
N ALA A 53 2.06 -8.51 1.51
CA ALA A 53 2.10 -9.97 1.53
C ALA A 53 1.10 -10.53 2.55
N GLY A 54 0.61 -11.74 2.31
CA GLY A 54 -0.31 -12.43 3.20
C GLY A 54 -1.74 -11.88 3.20
N GLY A 55 -2.49 -12.17 4.23
CA GLY A 55 -3.85 -11.68 4.42
C GLY A 55 -4.84 -12.09 3.32
N GLY A 56 -4.63 -13.23 2.65
CA GLY A 56 -5.49 -13.68 1.53
C GLY A 56 -5.37 -12.88 0.25
N LEU A 57 -4.37 -11.98 0.15
CA LEU A 57 -4.16 -11.16 -1.04
C LEU A 57 -3.66 -11.99 -2.23
N LYS A 58 -4.04 -11.58 -3.43
CA LYS A 58 -3.42 -12.05 -4.68
C LYS A 58 -2.02 -11.43 -4.83
N THR A 59 -1.01 -12.18 -4.46
CA THR A 59 0.40 -11.77 -4.48
C THR A 59 1.10 -12.09 -5.80
N GLY A 60 2.39 -11.73 -5.93
CA GLY A 60 3.20 -12.02 -7.11
C GLY A 60 2.94 -11.08 -8.30
N GLN A 61 2.34 -9.92 -8.08
CA GLN A 61 2.05 -8.92 -9.11
C GLN A 61 2.67 -7.57 -8.77
N VAL A 62 2.86 -6.75 -9.78
CA VAL A 62 3.29 -5.35 -9.67
C VAL A 62 2.16 -4.47 -10.21
N ILE A 63 1.69 -3.52 -9.41
CA ILE A 63 0.60 -2.62 -9.76
C ILE A 63 1.13 -1.21 -9.80
N GLY A 64 0.91 -0.56 -10.94
CA GLY A 64 1.42 0.78 -11.20
C GLY A 64 2.87 0.79 -11.67
N LYS A 65 3.28 1.93 -12.20
CA LYS A 65 4.63 2.17 -12.70
C LYS A 65 5.00 3.64 -12.53
N THR A 66 6.19 3.88 -12.05
CA THR A 66 6.78 5.22 -12.09
C THR A 66 7.42 5.49 -13.45
N SER A 67 7.54 6.76 -13.81
CA SER A 67 8.30 7.16 -14.98
C SER A 67 9.79 6.79 -14.84
N ASP A 68 10.52 6.90 -15.93
CA ASP A 68 11.94 6.52 -16.02
C ASP A 68 12.91 7.34 -15.13
N GLY A 69 12.38 8.27 -14.33
CA GLY A 69 13.16 9.09 -13.40
C GLY A 69 14.05 10.15 -14.04
N LYS A 70 14.10 10.24 -15.38
CA LYS A 70 14.91 11.23 -16.11
C LYS A 70 14.32 12.62 -16.04
N ASN A 71 13.05 12.73 -15.73
CA ASN A 71 12.35 14.00 -15.67
C ASN A 71 11.90 14.29 -14.24
N PRO A 72 12.41 15.33 -13.55
CA PRO A 72 12.05 15.66 -12.17
C PRO A 72 10.54 15.93 -11.96
N GLY A 73 9.80 16.17 -13.02
CA GLY A 73 8.35 16.35 -13.01
C GLY A 73 7.54 15.08 -13.10
N SER A 74 8.18 13.95 -13.43
CA SER A 74 7.46 12.71 -13.66
C SER A 74 7.20 11.98 -12.34
N ALA A 75 5.94 11.65 -12.15
CA ALA A 75 5.44 10.96 -10.97
C ALA A 75 5.10 9.51 -11.32
N VAL A 76 3.88 9.10 -11.07
CA VAL A 76 3.33 7.81 -11.49
C VAL A 76 2.93 7.90 -12.96
N ALA A 77 3.42 6.97 -13.77
CA ALA A 77 3.15 6.92 -15.22
C ALA A 77 1.94 6.04 -15.55
N GLU A 78 1.74 4.95 -14.81
CA GLU A 78 0.66 3.99 -15.05
C GLU A 78 -0.02 3.63 -13.73
N ARG A 79 -1.34 3.46 -13.76
CA ARG A 79 -2.17 3.00 -12.64
C ARG A 79 -1.85 3.77 -11.34
N PRO A 80 -2.09 5.07 -11.26
CA PRO A 80 -1.85 5.82 -10.02
C PRO A 80 -2.74 5.29 -8.89
N VAL A 81 -2.15 5.19 -7.71
CA VAL A 81 -2.82 4.82 -6.46
C VAL A 81 -2.63 5.97 -5.49
N THR A 82 -3.73 6.56 -5.04
CA THR A 82 -3.71 7.63 -4.04
C THR A 82 -3.69 7.08 -2.62
N SER A 83 -3.40 7.92 -1.63
CA SER A 83 -3.49 7.51 -0.21
C SER A 83 -4.91 7.06 0.19
N PRO A 84 -6.01 7.71 -0.26
CA PRO A 84 -7.35 7.17 -0.06
C PRO A 84 -7.57 5.79 -0.68
N ASP A 85 -7.05 5.53 -1.89
CA ASP A 85 -7.16 4.22 -2.54
C ASP A 85 -6.43 3.14 -1.75
N PHE A 86 -5.23 3.46 -1.26
CA PHE A 86 -4.45 2.60 -0.38
C PHE A 86 -5.22 2.24 0.89
N LEU A 87 -5.77 3.24 1.60
CA LEU A 87 -6.55 3.02 2.81
C LEU A 87 -7.82 2.22 2.56
N ALA A 88 -8.53 2.48 1.47
CA ALA A 88 -9.71 1.71 1.10
C ALA A 88 -9.35 0.25 0.81
N THR A 89 -8.22 0.01 0.13
CA THR A 89 -7.71 -1.35 -0.13
C THR A 89 -7.36 -2.06 1.17
N LEU A 90 -6.68 -1.38 2.10
CA LEU A 90 -6.34 -1.91 3.41
C LEU A 90 -7.59 -2.31 4.20
N CYS A 91 -8.60 -1.44 4.26
CA CYS A 91 -9.85 -1.73 4.94
C CYS A 91 -10.55 -2.96 4.36
N LEU A 92 -10.62 -3.06 3.03
CA LEU A 92 -11.21 -4.23 2.37
C LEU A 92 -10.41 -5.52 2.62
N ALA A 93 -9.09 -5.46 2.58
CA ALA A 93 -8.24 -6.62 2.90
C ALA A 93 -8.43 -7.11 4.33
N LEU A 94 -8.81 -6.23 5.25
CA LEU A 94 -9.16 -6.55 6.64
C LEU A 94 -10.64 -6.94 6.82
N GLY A 95 -11.40 -7.08 5.74
CA GLY A 95 -12.82 -7.43 5.78
C GLY A 95 -13.74 -6.32 6.30
N MET A 96 -13.27 -5.06 6.28
CA MET A 96 -14.05 -3.93 6.76
C MET A 96 -14.95 -3.38 5.65
N ASP A 97 -16.17 -2.99 6.03
CA ASP A 97 -17.08 -2.29 5.11
C ASP A 97 -16.64 -0.83 4.94
N ILE A 98 -16.08 -0.50 3.78
CA ILE A 98 -15.59 0.85 3.48
C ILE A 98 -16.70 1.89 3.29
N HIS A 99 -17.96 1.45 3.15
CA HIS A 99 -19.11 2.34 3.04
C HIS A 99 -19.70 2.73 4.40
N LYS A 100 -19.18 2.17 5.48
CA LYS A 100 -19.62 2.47 6.83
C LYS A 100 -19.25 3.90 7.22
N GLU A 101 -20.18 4.55 7.93
CA GLU A 101 -19.97 5.86 8.54
C GLU A 101 -19.89 5.74 10.06
N PHE A 102 -19.10 6.57 10.67
CA PHE A 102 -19.02 6.76 12.12
C PHE A 102 -19.61 8.10 12.52
N MET A 103 -20.09 8.17 13.73
CA MET A 103 -20.51 9.44 14.30
C MET A 103 -19.35 10.08 15.07
N ALA A 104 -18.82 11.16 14.53
CA ALA A 104 -17.82 11.97 15.21
C ALA A 104 -18.47 12.83 16.33
N PRO A 105 -17.68 13.38 17.27
CA PRO A 105 -18.17 14.35 18.25
C PRO A 105 -18.99 15.46 17.58
N GLY A 106 -20.11 15.84 18.18
CA GLY A 106 -21.04 16.79 17.61
C GLY A 106 -22.02 16.18 16.60
N ASN A 107 -22.20 14.87 16.63
CA ASN A 107 -23.18 14.13 15.81
C ASN A 107 -22.96 14.27 14.30
N ARG A 108 -21.70 14.41 13.87
CA ARG A 108 -21.31 14.56 12.47
C ARG A 108 -20.96 13.18 11.87
N PRO A 109 -21.67 12.71 10.83
CA PRO A 109 -21.29 11.47 10.15
C PRO A 109 -19.96 11.64 9.42
N MET A 110 -19.06 10.68 9.62
CA MET A 110 -17.77 10.62 8.94
C MET A 110 -17.62 9.26 8.25
N PRO A 111 -17.31 9.22 6.95
CA PRO A 111 -17.05 7.97 6.26
C PRO A 111 -15.76 7.32 6.77
N MET A 112 -15.71 5.99 6.73
CA MET A 112 -14.52 5.22 7.08
C MET A 112 -13.34 5.52 6.16
N VAL A 113 -13.61 5.65 4.87
CA VAL A 113 -12.65 6.04 3.84
C VAL A 113 -13.25 7.15 2.99
N ASP A 114 -12.39 7.87 2.27
CA ASP A 114 -12.86 8.91 1.36
C ASP A 114 -13.79 8.31 0.28
N LYS A 115 -14.93 8.97 0.03
CA LYS A 115 -15.95 8.50 -0.94
C LYS A 115 -15.45 8.45 -2.39
N VAL A 116 -14.35 9.16 -2.69
CA VAL A 116 -13.73 9.14 -4.03
C VAL A 116 -12.66 8.05 -4.18
N ALA A 117 -12.35 7.33 -3.11
CA ALA A 117 -11.34 6.28 -3.12
C ALA A 117 -11.71 5.14 -4.08
N LYS A 118 -10.71 4.67 -4.81
CA LYS A 118 -10.79 3.54 -5.75
C LYS A 118 -9.86 2.43 -5.29
N PRO A 119 -10.37 1.46 -4.53
CA PRO A 119 -9.53 0.36 -4.02
C PRO A 119 -8.80 -0.37 -5.14
N ILE A 120 -7.66 -0.95 -4.80
CA ILE A 120 -6.86 -1.78 -5.70
C ILE A 120 -7.46 -3.19 -5.70
N THR A 121 -8.56 -3.36 -6.44
CA THR A 121 -9.32 -4.62 -6.47
C THR A 121 -8.52 -5.78 -7.07
N GLU A 122 -7.50 -5.48 -7.87
CA GLU A 122 -6.59 -6.47 -8.45
C GLU A 122 -5.84 -7.28 -7.38
N MET A 123 -5.65 -6.71 -6.19
CA MET A 123 -4.98 -7.36 -5.05
C MET A 123 -5.90 -8.18 -4.17
N LEU A 124 -7.20 -7.94 -4.24
CA LEU A 124 -8.16 -8.60 -3.35
C LEU A 124 -8.54 -9.99 -3.88
N GLY A 125 -8.73 -10.92 -2.98
CA GLY A 125 -9.08 -12.30 -3.25
C GLY A 125 -10.54 -12.50 -3.69
#